data_b64c4ea847c4d4416a85a2bb539d9e86
#
_entry.id   b64c4ea847c4d4416a85a2bb539d9e86
#
_cell.length_a   1.000
_cell.length_b   1.000
_cell.length_c   1.000
_cell.angle_alpha   90.00
_cell.angle_beta   90.00
_cell.angle_gamma   90.00
#
_symmetry.space_group_name_H-M   'P 1'
#
loop_
_entity.id
_entity.type
_entity.pdbx_description
1 polymer ?
#
loop_
_entity_poly.entity_id
_entity_poly.type
_entity_poly.pdbx_seq_one_letter_code
_entity_poly.pdbx_strand_id
1 'polypeptide(L)'
;QEAQKQNITHLTMWGFSTENWKRNKLEVAALMNLFENLCQDFLNDELIETIRFVHLGRKDRIPNSLANMLNQLETKTINNNNNTLPITFTLALDYGGEDELIRATNSLKNQKQEISSKNLIANLNSSRLNLPFVDLIIRTSGEQRLSGFMPLQSAYAELYFCQKHFPDFN
;
A
#
# COMPACT_ATOMS: atom_id res chain seq x y z
N GLN A 1 -0.44 -17.00 2.91
CA GLN A 1 -0.25 -18.24 3.67
C GLN A 1 1.15 -18.29 4.31
N GLU A 2 2.27 -18.10 3.54
CA GLU A 2 3.61 -18.16 4.14
C GLU A 2 3.85 -17.05 5.17
N ALA A 3 3.45 -15.83 4.89
CA ALA A 3 3.55 -14.71 5.83
C ALA A 3 2.83 -15.02 7.17
N GLN A 4 1.70 -15.71 7.14
CA GLN A 4 0.99 -16.14 8.36
C GLN A 4 1.81 -17.13 9.20
N LYS A 5 2.46 -18.09 8.53
CA LYS A 5 3.33 -19.06 9.22
C LYS A 5 4.53 -18.39 9.90
N GLN A 6 5.00 -17.31 9.33
CA GLN A 6 6.11 -16.52 9.86
C GLN A 6 5.67 -15.43 10.86
N ASN A 7 4.40 -15.43 11.30
CA ASN A 7 3.82 -14.43 12.20
C ASN A 7 3.93 -12.98 11.69
N ILE A 8 3.96 -12.79 10.36
CA ILE A 8 3.90 -11.47 9.76
C ILE A 8 2.47 -10.97 9.86
N THR A 9 2.27 -9.83 10.50
CA THR A 9 0.94 -9.24 10.72
C THR A 9 0.54 -8.26 9.64
N HIS A 10 1.51 -7.62 8.97
CA HIS A 10 1.29 -6.61 7.95
C HIS A 10 2.19 -6.88 6.75
N LEU A 11 1.59 -6.95 5.56
CA LEU A 11 2.30 -7.09 4.30
C LEU A 11 1.85 -5.98 3.35
N THR A 12 2.79 -5.14 2.90
CA THR A 12 2.50 -4.07 1.95
C THR A 12 3.17 -4.36 0.61
N MET A 13 2.39 -4.36 -0.47
CA MET A 13 2.89 -4.43 -1.84
C MET A 13 2.75 -3.08 -2.53
N TRP A 14 3.82 -2.60 -3.16
CA TRP A 14 3.80 -1.37 -3.96
C TRP A 14 3.55 -1.70 -5.43
N GLY A 15 2.33 -1.50 -5.88
CA GLY A 15 1.92 -1.83 -7.24
C GLY A 15 2.10 -0.69 -8.25
N PHE A 16 1.83 0.56 -7.84
CA PHE A 16 1.89 1.72 -8.72
C PHE A 16 2.25 2.99 -7.96
N SER A 17 3.33 3.67 -8.41
CA SER A 17 3.77 4.91 -7.79
C SER A 17 3.10 6.14 -8.43
N THR A 18 3.11 7.27 -7.71
CA THR A 18 2.66 8.56 -8.24
C THR A 18 3.44 9.00 -9.48
N GLU A 19 4.71 8.58 -9.62
CA GLU A 19 5.57 8.88 -10.77
C GLU A 19 5.21 8.05 -12.00
N ASN A 20 4.58 6.89 -11.82
CA ASN A 20 4.20 6.01 -12.93
C ASN A 20 3.15 6.63 -13.87
N TRP A 21 2.42 7.65 -13.43
CA TRP A 21 1.54 8.42 -14.31
C TRP A 21 2.27 9.13 -15.47
N LYS A 22 3.59 9.32 -15.35
CA LYS A 22 4.43 9.90 -16.42
C LYS A 22 4.76 8.92 -17.55
N ARG A 23 4.43 7.62 -17.38
CA ARG A 23 4.64 6.58 -18.39
C ARG A 23 3.71 6.76 -19.58
N ASN A 24 3.96 5.98 -20.65
CA ASN A 24 3.08 5.96 -21.82
C ASN A 24 1.62 5.65 -21.40
N LYS A 25 0.67 6.38 -21.97
CA LYS A 25 -0.77 6.24 -21.64
C LYS A 25 -1.31 4.81 -21.85
N LEU A 26 -0.83 4.10 -22.88
CA LEU A 26 -1.24 2.72 -23.16
C LEU A 26 -0.69 1.78 -22.08
N GLU A 27 0.54 1.98 -21.63
CA GLU A 27 1.13 1.22 -20.53
C GLU A 27 0.35 1.45 -19.22
N VAL A 28 0.04 2.71 -18.90
CA VAL A 28 -0.76 3.04 -17.71
C VAL A 28 -2.14 2.39 -17.78
N ALA A 29 -2.83 2.46 -18.92
CA ALA A 29 -4.13 1.84 -19.10
C ALA A 29 -4.04 0.31 -18.94
N ALA A 30 -3.03 -0.34 -19.49
CA ALA A 30 -2.81 -1.78 -19.34
C ALA A 30 -2.57 -2.17 -17.87
N LEU A 31 -1.80 -1.36 -17.13
CA LEU A 31 -1.57 -1.58 -15.69
C LEU A 31 -2.88 -1.41 -14.89
N MET A 32 -3.69 -0.40 -15.17
CA MET A 32 -4.97 -0.22 -14.48
C MET A 32 -5.91 -1.40 -14.73
N ASN A 33 -6.01 -1.88 -15.98
CA ASN A 33 -6.78 -3.09 -16.31
C ASN A 33 -6.24 -4.34 -15.58
N LEU A 34 -4.91 -4.47 -15.47
CA LEU A 34 -4.31 -5.56 -14.71
C LEU A 34 -4.73 -5.51 -13.24
N PHE A 35 -4.71 -4.33 -12.61
CA PHE A 35 -5.15 -4.17 -11.22
C PHE A 35 -6.66 -4.43 -11.05
N GLU A 36 -7.50 -4.06 -12.02
CA GLU A 36 -8.92 -4.41 -12.01
C GLU A 36 -9.12 -5.92 -12.01
N ASN A 37 -8.44 -6.65 -12.90
CA ASN A 37 -8.49 -8.09 -12.96
C ASN A 37 -8.01 -8.74 -11.64
N LEU A 38 -6.87 -8.30 -11.11
CA LEU A 38 -6.35 -8.78 -9.82
C LEU A 38 -7.33 -8.53 -8.67
N CYS A 39 -7.95 -7.36 -8.61
CA CYS A 39 -8.96 -7.06 -7.59
C CYS A 39 -10.21 -7.95 -7.75
N GLN A 40 -10.64 -8.22 -9.01
CA GLN A 40 -11.77 -9.11 -9.28
C GLN A 40 -11.46 -10.55 -8.87
N ASP A 41 -10.27 -11.05 -9.21
CA ASP A 41 -9.82 -12.39 -8.81
C ASP A 41 -9.79 -12.50 -7.29
N PHE A 42 -9.25 -11.49 -6.62
CA PHE A 42 -9.14 -11.45 -5.17
C PHE A 42 -10.50 -11.37 -4.45
N LEU A 43 -11.50 -10.70 -5.04
CA LEU A 43 -12.87 -10.68 -4.53
C LEU A 43 -13.54 -12.05 -4.54
N ASN A 44 -13.08 -12.94 -5.43
CA ASN A 44 -13.59 -14.31 -5.61
C ASN A 44 -12.73 -15.37 -4.91
N ASP A 45 -11.57 -15.00 -4.37
CA ASP A 45 -10.66 -15.94 -3.71
C ASP A 45 -11.07 -16.16 -2.24
N GLU A 46 -10.97 -17.40 -1.76
CA GLU A 46 -11.23 -17.74 -0.35
C GLU A 46 -10.29 -17.05 0.63
N LEU A 47 -9.09 -16.64 0.19
CA LEU A 47 -8.13 -15.88 1.01
C LEU A 47 -8.71 -14.58 1.55
N ILE A 48 -9.71 -14.00 0.89
CA ILE A 48 -10.38 -12.78 1.33
C ILE A 48 -10.96 -12.90 2.75
N GLU A 49 -11.37 -14.10 3.15
CA GLU A 49 -11.93 -14.37 4.48
C GLU A 49 -10.86 -14.39 5.59
N THR A 50 -9.58 -14.50 5.22
CA THR A 50 -8.45 -14.66 6.16
C THR A 50 -7.58 -13.43 6.30
N ILE A 51 -7.87 -12.38 5.55
CA ILE A 51 -7.09 -11.14 5.54
C ILE A 51 -7.95 -9.92 5.82
N ARG A 52 -7.29 -8.84 6.23
CA ARG A 52 -7.80 -7.48 6.13
C ARG A 52 -7.14 -6.80 4.94
N PHE A 53 -7.90 -6.40 3.93
CA PHE A 53 -7.39 -5.65 2.79
C PHE A 53 -7.40 -4.14 3.09
N VAL A 54 -6.34 -3.44 2.70
CA VAL A 54 -6.21 -1.98 2.83
C VAL A 54 -5.62 -1.41 1.54
N HIS A 55 -6.19 -0.35 1.01
CA HIS A 55 -5.59 0.44 -0.05
C HIS A 55 -4.82 1.63 0.53
N LEU A 56 -3.54 1.75 0.19
CA LEU A 56 -2.70 2.89 0.53
C LEU A 56 -2.39 3.70 -0.74
N GLY A 57 -2.82 4.96 -0.77
CA GLY A 57 -2.60 5.85 -1.92
C GLY A 57 -3.80 6.71 -2.26
N ARG A 58 -3.92 7.10 -3.51
CA ARG A 58 -4.98 7.98 -4.01
C ARG A 58 -6.00 7.20 -4.82
N LYS A 59 -7.29 7.38 -4.51
CA LYS A 59 -8.40 6.82 -5.30
C LYS A 59 -8.98 7.80 -6.31
N ASP A 60 -8.65 9.07 -6.20
CA ASP A 60 -9.21 10.15 -7.00
C ASP A 60 -8.60 10.28 -8.42
N ARG A 61 -7.51 9.57 -8.69
CA ARG A 61 -6.81 9.59 -9.99
C ARG A 61 -6.88 8.28 -10.77
N ILE A 62 -7.23 7.19 -10.11
CA ILE A 62 -7.40 5.88 -10.75
C ILE A 62 -8.81 5.75 -11.36
N PRO A 63 -9.05 4.79 -12.29
CA PRO A 63 -10.38 4.56 -12.84
C PRO A 63 -11.44 4.30 -11.75
N ASN A 64 -12.63 4.84 -11.93
CA ASN A 64 -13.72 4.67 -10.96
C ASN A 64 -14.09 3.20 -10.72
N SER A 65 -14.00 2.35 -11.75
CA SER A 65 -14.19 0.90 -11.65
C SER A 65 -13.22 0.28 -10.65
N LEU A 66 -11.92 0.57 -10.79
CA LEU A 66 -10.88 0.10 -9.87
C LEU A 66 -11.07 0.66 -8.46
N ALA A 67 -11.37 1.96 -8.32
CA ALA A 67 -11.65 2.56 -7.01
C ALA A 67 -12.81 1.89 -6.29
N ASN A 68 -13.87 1.53 -7.03
CA ASN A 68 -15.03 0.81 -6.48
C ASN A 68 -14.67 -0.61 -6.04
N MET A 69 -13.86 -1.35 -6.82
CA MET A 69 -13.39 -2.69 -6.43
C MET A 69 -12.53 -2.64 -5.17
N LEU A 70 -11.61 -1.67 -5.06
CA LEU A 70 -10.81 -1.46 -3.84
C LEU A 70 -11.69 -1.18 -2.63
N ASN A 71 -12.74 -0.35 -2.77
CA ASN A 71 -13.70 -0.09 -1.69
C ASN A 71 -14.48 -1.35 -1.30
N GLN A 72 -14.86 -2.19 -2.27
CA GLN A 72 -15.52 -3.47 -2.00
C GLN A 72 -14.60 -4.42 -1.21
N LEU A 73 -13.33 -4.54 -1.61
CA LEU A 73 -12.33 -5.34 -0.90
C LEU A 73 -12.16 -4.87 0.55
N GLU A 74 -11.99 -3.57 0.77
CA GLU A 74 -11.86 -2.99 2.11
C GLU A 74 -13.12 -3.26 2.95
N THR A 75 -14.31 -3.05 2.39
CA THR A 75 -15.58 -3.25 3.11
C THR A 75 -15.81 -4.72 3.46
N LYS A 76 -15.54 -5.63 2.50
CA LYS A 76 -15.73 -7.07 2.69
C LYS A 76 -14.80 -7.63 3.77
N THR A 77 -13.59 -7.07 3.92
CA THR A 77 -12.55 -7.60 4.81
C THR A 77 -12.42 -6.86 6.14
N ILE A 78 -13.15 -5.76 6.36
CA ILE A 78 -12.99 -4.92 7.56
C ILE A 78 -13.34 -5.66 8.87
N ASN A 79 -14.23 -6.63 8.81
CA ASN A 79 -14.74 -7.38 9.95
C ASN A 79 -14.15 -8.80 10.08
N ASN A 80 -13.12 -9.13 9.31
CA ASN A 80 -12.49 -10.45 9.34
C ASN A 80 -11.68 -10.65 10.65
N ASN A 81 -12.33 -10.47 11.79
CA ASN A 81 -11.77 -10.65 13.14
C ASN A 81 -11.97 -12.07 13.69
N ASN A 82 -12.22 -13.06 12.83
CA ASN A 82 -12.50 -14.43 13.26
C ASN A 82 -11.28 -15.12 13.86
N ASN A 83 -11.11 -15.00 15.18
CA ASN A 83 -10.30 -15.81 16.10
C ASN A 83 -8.81 -16.08 15.78
N THR A 84 -8.31 -15.72 14.64
CA THR A 84 -6.88 -15.66 14.28
C THR A 84 -6.58 -14.24 13.83
N LEU A 85 -5.49 -13.64 14.28
CA LEU A 85 -5.08 -12.30 13.86
C LEU A 85 -4.98 -12.29 12.33
N PRO A 86 -5.91 -11.63 11.60
CA PRO A 86 -5.86 -11.59 10.15
C PRO A 86 -4.61 -10.82 9.73
N ILE A 87 -3.92 -11.30 8.69
CA ILE A 87 -2.88 -10.48 8.07
C ILE A 87 -3.53 -9.26 7.45
N THR A 88 -3.00 -8.08 7.75
CA THR A 88 -3.34 -6.88 6.99
C THR A 88 -2.52 -6.88 5.70
N PHE A 89 -3.18 -7.09 4.57
CA PHE A 89 -2.59 -6.94 3.24
C PHE A 89 -2.88 -5.55 2.70
N THR A 90 -1.82 -4.78 2.46
CA THR A 90 -1.91 -3.41 1.94
C THR A 90 -1.44 -3.36 0.50
N LEU A 91 -2.30 -2.91 -0.40
CA LEU A 91 -1.92 -2.57 -1.78
C LEU A 91 -1.63 -1.06 -1.85
N ALA A 92 -0.37 -0.69 -2.00
CA ALA A 92 0.04 0.68 -2.27
C ALA A 92 -0.11 0.95 -3.79
N LEU A 93 -1.22 1.59 -4.18
CA LEU A 93 -1.58 1.90 -5.56
C LEU A 93 -1.83 3.41 -5.69
N ASP A 94 -1.19 4.03 -6.67
CA ASP A 94 -1.09 5.49 -6.78
C ASP A 94 -0.55 6.11 -5.47
N TYR A 95 0.53 5.51 -4.98
CA TYR A 95 1.18 5.91 -3.74
C TYR A 95 2.59 6.46 -4.01
N GLY A 96 2.92 7.55 -3.34
CA GLY A 96 4.27 8.13 -3.25
C GLY A 96 4.44 8.82 -1.91
N GLY A 97 5.58 8.61 -1.27
CA GLY A 97 5.85 9.18 0.06
C GLY A 97 5.90 10.70 0.05
N GLU A 98 6.42 11.31 -1.02
CA GLU A 98 6.42 12.77 -1.17
C GLU A 98 4.98 13.32 -1.26
N ASP A 99 4.12 12.72 -2.10
CA ASP A 99 2.70 13.09 -2.21
C ASP A 99 1.97 12.91 -0.87
N GLU A 100 2.25 11.82 -0.15
CA GLU A 100 1.68 11.59 1.18
C GLU A 100 2.07 12.67 2.17
N LEU A 101 3.35 13.06 2.22
CA LEU A 101 3.86 14.12 3.11
C LEU A 101 3.24 15.48 2.79
N ILE A 102 3.15 15.84 1.51
CA ILE A 102 2.53 17.09 1.06
C ILE A 102 1.05 17.11 1.49
N ARG A 103 0.32 16.01 1.30
CA ARG A 103 -1.10 15.93 1.69
C ARG A 103 -1.28 15.97 3.20
N ALA A 104 -0.43 15.30 3.97
CA ALA A 104 -0.44 15.36 5.43
C ALA A 104 -0.18 16.81 5.93
N THR A 105 0.81 17.48 5.36
CA THR A 105 1.14 18.88 5.69
C THR A 105 -0.01 19.83 5.35
N ASN A 106 -0.62 19.69 4.16
CA ASN A 106 -1.78 20.49 3.76
C ASN A 106 -2.99 20.22 4.66
N SER A 107 -3.19 18.98 5.10
CA SER A 107 -4.24 18.63 6.06
C SER A 107 -4.05 19.37 7.38
N LEU A 108 -2.83 19.39 7.93
CA LEU A 108 -2.52 20.13 9.16
C LEU A 108 -2.78 21.64 9.00
N LYS A 109 -2.33 22.21 7.87
CA LYS A 109 -2.56 23.63 7.56
C LYS A 109 -4.05 23.96 7.53
N ASN A 110 -4.85 23.13 6.87
CA ASN A 110 -6.32 23.35 6.76
C ASN A 110 -7.02 23.21 8.11
N GLN A 111 -6.51 22.33 8.99
CA GLN A 111 -7.00 22.15 10.36
C GLN A 111 -6.44 23.18 11.34
N LYS A 112 -5.57 24.09 10.89
CA LYS A 112 -4.85 25.08 11.72
C LYS A 112 -4.09 24.44 12.88
N GLN A 113 -3.54 23.25 12.64
CA GLN A 113 -2.73 22.50 13.60
C GLN A 113 -1.25 22.85 13.41
N GLU A 114 -0.49 22.74 14.49
CA GLU A 114 0.98 22.89 14.45
C GLU A 114 1.60 21.80 13.58
N ILE A 115 2.57 22.19 12.75
CA ILE A 115 3.42 21.25 12.01
C ILE A 115 4.51 20.76 12.95
N SER A 116 4.25 19.66 13.63
CA SER A 116 5.18 18.93 14.47
C SER A 116 5.35 17.50 13.95
N SER A 117 6.43 16.82 14.33
CA SER A 117 6.65 15.41 13.96
C SER A 117 5.46 14.53 14.35
N LYS A 118 4.93 14.69 15.57
CA LYS A 118 3.78 13.96 16.07
C LYS A 118 2.54 14.18 15.19
N ASN A 119 2.22 15.44 14.91
CA ASN A 119 1.02 15.78 14.12
C ASN A 119 1.18 15.36 12.66
N LEU A 120 2.40 15.49 12.09
CA LEU A 120 2.67 15.06 10.72
C LEU A 120 2.48 13.54 10.58
N ILE A 121 3.09 12.76 11.46
CA ILE A 121 2.94 11.30 11.48
C ILE A 121 1.46 10.91 11.62
N ALA A 122 0.73 11.50 12.55
CA ALA A 122 -0.69 11.21 12.75
C ALA A 122 -1.58 11.54 11.52
N ASN A 123 -1.11 12.43 10.64
CA ASN A 123 -1.82 12.82 9.41
C ASN A 123 -1.36 12.06 8.16
N LEU A 124 -0.37 11.17 8.25
CA LEU A 124 -0.04 10.27 7.15
C LEU A 124 -1.21 9.34 6.83
N ASN A 125 -1.36 8.97 5.57
CA ASN A 125 -2.39 8.01 5.17
C ASN A 125 -2.19 6.65 5.86
N SER A 126 -0.95 6.19 5.93
CA SER A 126 -0.58 4.96 6.63
C SER A 126 -1.06 4.96 8.09
N SER A 127 -0.82 6.05 8.83
CA SER A 127 -1.28 6.18 10.22
C SER A 127 -2.80 6.22 10.34
N ARG A 128 -3.49 6.92 9.43
CA ARG A 128 -4.97 6.96 9.38
C ARG A 128 -5.60 5.61 9.08
N LEU A 129 -4.87 4.74 8.39
CA LEU A 129 -5.26 3.37 8.09
C LEU A 129 -4.83 2.38 9.19
N ASN A 130 -4.24 2.87 10.29
CA ASN A 130 -3.68 2.08 11.38
C ASN A 130 -2.61 1.09 10.91
N LEU A 131 -1.79 1.49 9.95
CA LEU A 131 -0.63 0.72 9.53
C LEU A 131 0.57 1.04 10.43
N PRO A 132 1.33 0.03 10.88
CA PRO A 132 2.53 0.24 11.69
C PRO A 132 3.67 0.87 10.86
N PHE A 133 4.72 1.30 11.54
CA PHE A 133 6.00 1.53 10.87
C PHE A 133 6.53 0.22 10.27
N VAL A 134 7.40 0.36 9.27
CA VAL A 134 7.95 -0.76 8.52
C VAL A 134 9.15 -1.33 9.25
N ASP A 135 9.16 -2.64 9.49
CA ASP A 135 10.31 -3.34 10.07
C ASP A 135 11.30 -3.80 9.00
N LEU A 136 10.80 -4.23 7.83
CA LEU A 136 11.60 -4.76 6.74
C LEU A 136 11.07 -4.30 5.38
N ILE A 137 11.97 -3.82 4.53
CA ILE A 137 11.70 -3.59 3.10
C ILE A 137 12.50 -4.60 2.28
N ILE A 138 11.78 -5.36 1.45
CA ILE A 138 12.39 -6.24 0.44
C ILE A 138 12.22 -5.57 -0.91
N ARG A 139 13.34 -5.29 -1.59
CA ARG A 139 13.32 -4.79 -2.96
C ARG A 139 14.02 -5.76 -3.89
N THR A 140 13.28 -6.23 -4.86
CA THR A 140 13.71 -7.16 -5.90
C THR A 140 14.28 -6.43 -7.13
N SER A 141 14.69 -7.18 -8.15
CA SER A 141 15.16 -6.68 -9.46
C SER A 141 16.50 -5.94 -9.43
N GLY A 142 17.34 -6.16 -8.40
CA GLY A 142 18.69 -5.59 -8.32
C GLY A 142 18.76 -4.11 -7.98
N GLU A 143 17.64 -3.45 -7.73
CA GLU A 143 17.59 -2.03 -7.42
C GLU A 143 17.83 -1.77 -5.92
N GLN A 144 18.74 -0.85 -5.59
CA GLN A 144 19.16 -0.57 -4.20
C GLN A 144 18.77 0.84 -3.77
N ARG A 145 17.48 1.18 -3.89
CA ARG A 145 16.90 2.46 -3.49
C ARG A 145 15.43 2.30 -3.11
N LEU A 146 14.89 3.17 -2.27
CA LEU A 146 13.48 3.15 -1.87
C LEU A 146 12.55 3.83 -2.87
N SER A 147 13.07 4.68 -3.75
CA SER A 147 12.31 5.45 -4.75
C SER A 147 11.10 6.20 -4.18
N GLY A 148 11.23 6.68 -2.93
CA GLY A 148 10.13 7.39 -2.26
C GLY A 148 9.06 6.48 -1.64
N PHE A 149 9.30 5.17 -1.53
CA PHE A 149 8.37 4.27 -0.85
C PHE A 149 8.46 4.42 0.68
N MET A 150 7.38 4.87 1.28
CA MET A 150 7.19 4.98 2.74
C MET A 150 8.39 5.59 3.49
N PRO A 151 8.93 6.77 3.11
CA PRO A 151 10.23 7.25 3.60
C PRO A 151 10.26 7.53 5.11
N LEU A 152 9.18 8.04 5.70
CA LEU A 152 9.10 8.26 7.15
C LEU A 152 8.83 6.97 7.91
N GLN A 153 7.99 6.10 7.36
CA GLN A 153 7.59 4.85 7.99
C GLN A 153 8.73 3.82 8.02
N SER A 154 9.68 3.94 7.08
CA SER A 154 10.82 3.03 6.93
C SER A 154 12.14 3.57 7.48
N ALA A 155 12.09 4.67 8.24
CA ALA A 155 13.31 5.33 8.75
C ALA A 155 14.20 4.40 9.59
N TYR A 156 13.62 3.39 10.21
CA TYR A 156 14.31 2.40 11.05
C TYR A 156 14.15 0.96 10.51
N ALA A 157 13.65 0.81 9.27
CA ALA A 157 13.45 -0.50 8.67
C ALA A 157 14.78 -1.14 8.25
N GLU A 158 14.85 -2.46 8.38
CA GLU A 158 15.88 -3.25 7.70
C GLU A 158 15.63 -3.23 6.19
N LEU A 159 16.71 -3.18 5.40
CA LEU A 159 16.63 -3.12 3.94
C LEU A 159 17.27 -4.36 3.33
N TYR A 160 16.49 -5.15 2.61
CA TYR A 160 16.98 -6.31 1.88
C TYR A 160 16.82 -6.08 0.37
N PHE A 161 17.94 -6.07 -0.35
CA PHE A 161 17.99 -5.92 -1.80
C PHE A 161 18.31 -7.24 -2.47
N CYS A 162 17.44 -7.69 -3.39
CA CYS A 162 17.55 -8.97 -4.06
C CYS A 162 17.69 -8.80 -5.58
N GLN A 163 18.58 -9.56 -6.21
CA GLN A 163 18.80 -9.54 -7.67
C GLN A 163 17.64 -10.20 -8.44
N LYS A 164 16.93 -11.14 -7.81
CA LYS A 164 15.78 -11.82 -8.45
C LYS A 164 14.67 -10.86 -8.81
N HIS A 165 13.99 -11.09 -9.91
CA HIS A 165 12.75 -10.38 -10.22
C HIS A 165 11.62 -10.84 -9.29
N PHE A 166 10.61 -9.99 -9.08
CA PHE A 166 9.52 -10.30 -8.16
C PHE A 166 8.82 -11.64 -8.44
N PRO A 167 8.53 -12.03 -9.71
CA PRO A 167 7.89 -13.31 -9.99
C PRO A 167 8.72 -14.54 -9.58
N ASP A 168 10.05 -14.39 -9.52
CA ASP A 168 11.00 -15.46 -9.17
C ASP A 168 11.43 -15.41 -7.69
N PHE A 169 10.92 -14.45 -6.95
CA PHE A 169 11.22 -14.28 -5.53
C PHE A 169 10.32 -15.19 -4.69
N ASN A 170 10.91 -16.23 -4.12
CA ASN A 170 10.30 -17.26 -3.28
C ASN A 170 11.22 -17.63 -2.10
#